data_aced489279493c441e0e1b3de0e747c2
#
_entry.id   aced489279493c441e0e1b3de0e747c2
#
_cell.length_a   1.000
_cell.length_b   1.000
_cell.length_c   1.000
_cell.angle_alpha   90.00
_cell.angle_beta   90.00
_cell.angle_gamma   90.00
#
_symmetry.space_group_name_H-M   'P 1'
#
loop_
_entity.id
_entity.type
_entity.pdbx_description
1 polymer ?
#
loop_
_entity_poly.entity_id
_entity_poly.type
_entity_poly.pdbx_seq_one_letter_code
_entity_poly.pdbx_strand_id
1 'polypeptide(L)'
;MNPSRATLCLLLLLAGCGAPGPQPPAAQARLEDASVRGASQLRAGDYAGAARRYEDAMRIARSLDDADSVAVNSLNLSIVYQRMGRDADARAVLAPIVADERGAYSATRRMQAELRMAIIALAARDAAGAAAWSRRAQERCQALNCAQAPAILNVQAQAALESGQAAEASTLASAAADRAKQQDDRSETANALRLVGRAQRALGNAPGAVQTLQQALDIDRELADPRKIMADLLELAHASLAAGNKQAARDYQERATVISRALKENN
;
A
#
# COMPACT_ATOMS: atom_id res chain seq x y z
N MET A 1 71.13 -27.96 36.30
CA MET A 1 70.20 -27.41 37.26
C MET A 1 69.73 -26.05 36.72
N ASN A 2 68.56 -26.01 36.11
CA ASN A 2 68.01 -24.78 35.53
C ASN A 2 66.60 -24.63 35.99
N PRO A 3 66.19 -23.49 36.56
CA PRO A 3 64.77 -23.29 36.87
C PRO A 3 64.04 -22.66 35.70
N SER A 4 62.86 -23.23 35.49
CA SER A 4 61.79 -22.85 34.55
C SER A 4 61.47 -21.34 34.54
N ARG A 5 61.39 -20.77 33.35
CA ARG A 5 60.76 -19.49 33.11
C ARG A 5 59.30 -19.73 32.80
N ALA A 6 58.41 -19.39 33.74
CA ALA A 6 56.99 -19.35 33.52
C ALA A 6 56.65 -18.01 32.83
N THR A 7 56.28 -18.08 31.58
CA THR A 7 55.78 -16.93 30.82
C THR A 7 54.28 -16.73 31.12
N LEU A 8 53.98 -15.67 31.89
CA LEU A 8 52.63 -15.26 32.23
C LEU A 8 52.02 -14.50 31.01
N CYS A 9 51.15 -15.15 30.22
CA CYS A 9 50.38 -14.50 29.18
C CYS A 9 49.24 -13.70 29.82
N LEU A 10 49.38 -12.37 29.88
CA LEU A 10 48.34 -11.45 30.31
C LEU A 10 47.38 -11.25 29.16
N LEU A 11 46.19 -11.92 29.17
CA LEU A 11 45.08 -11.70 28.27
C LEU A 11 44.40 -10.37 28.64
N LEU A 12 44.72 -9.32 27.91
CA LEU A 12 43.96 -8.06 27.91
C LEU A 12 42.63 -8.27 27.21
N LEU A 13 41.57 -8.51 27.96
CA LEU A 13 40.18 -8.41 27.50
C LEU A 13 39.91 -6.91 27.22
N LEU A 14 40.00 -6.52 25.96
CA LEU A 14 39.47 -5.26 25.46
C LEU A 14 37.93 -5.36 25.49
N ALA A 15 37.31 -4.98 26.60
CA ALA A 15 35.93 -4.64 26.68
C ALA A 15 35.70 -3.35 25.87
N GLY A 16 35.45 -3.50 24.58
CA GLY A 16 35.01 -2.41 23.74
C GLY A 16 33.59 -2.00 24.17
N CYS A 17 33.51 -1.04 25.10
CA CYS A 17 32.31 -0.24 25.29
C CYS A 17 32.09 0.52 23.99
N GLY A 18 31.23 0.00 23.11
CA GLY A 18 30.72 0.75 21.98
C GLY A 18 30.07 2.03 22.50
N ALA A 19 30.75 3.18 22.30
CA ALA A 19 30.12 4.45 22.59
C ALA A 19 28.81 4.53 21.82
N PRO A 20 27.69 4.94 22.45
CA PRO A 20 26.46 5.17 21.72
C PRO A 20 26.75 6.17 20.60
N GLY A 21 26.34 5.83 19.38
CA GLY A 21 26.48 6.72 18.22
C GLY A 21 25.91 8.11 18.53
N PRO A 22 26.27 9.15 17.76
CA PRO A 22 25.76 10.50 17.98
C PRO A 22 24.24 10.47 17.96
N GLN A 23 23.62 10.92 19.04
CA GLN A 23 22.16 11.00 19.14
C GLN A 23 21.65 12.08 18.17
N PRO A 24 20.54 11.81 17.44
CA PRO A 24 19.96 12.81 16.57
C PRO A 24 19.55 14.06 17.38
N PRO A 25 19.54 15.26 16.76
CA PRO A 25 19.05 16.46 17.41
C PRO A 25 17.65 16.26 18.00
N ALA A 26 17.36 16.83 19.15
CA ALA A 26 16.12 16.59 19.89
C ALA A 26 14.83 16.83 19.07
N ALA A 27 14.85 17.74 18.09
CA ALA A 27 13.73 17.96 17.19
C ALA A 27 13.55 16.82 16.19
N GLN A 28 14.65 16.27 15.65
CA GLN A 28 14.64 15.13 14.75
C GLN A 28 14.14 13.86 15.46
N ALA A 29 14.62 13.62 16.68
CA ALA A 29 14.13 12.48 17.49
C ALA A 29 12.63 12.58 17.79
N ARG A 30 12.10 13.79 18.05
CA ARG A 30 10.67 14.00 18.24
C ARG A 30 9.85 13.80 16.97
N LEU A 31 10.37 14.21 15.80
CA LEU A 31 9.74 13.96 14.51
C LEU A 31 9.62 12.46 14.25
N GLU A 32 10.71 11.72 14.42
CA GLU A 32 10.72 10.27 14.24
C GLU A 32 9.76 9.56 15.22
N ASP A 33 9.79 9.89 16.50
CA ASP A 33 8.89 9.34 17.52
C ASP A 33 7.41 9.59 17.13
N ALA A 34 7.05 10.79 16.72
CA ALA A 34 5.70 11.12 16.32
C ALA A 34 5.26 10.29 15.09
N SER A 35 6.13 10.16 14.07
CA SER A 35 5.85 9.37 12.86
C SER A 35 5.68 7.88 13.18
N VAL A 36 6.57 7.30 14.01
CA VAL A 36 6.52 5.90 14.43
C VAL A 36 5.27 5.60 15.26
N ARG A 37 4.92 6.48 16.21
CA ARG A 37 3.67 6.34 17.01
C ARG A 37 2.44 6.45 16.13
N GLY A 38 2.42 7.38 15.16
CA GLY A 38 1.35 7.47 14.17
C GLY A 38 1.14 6.18 13.40
N ALA A 39 2.23 5.55 12.93
CA ALA A 39 2.18 4.28 12.24
C ALA A 39 1.70 3.12 13.15
N SER A 40 2.11 3.11 14.41
CA SER A 40 1.66 2.11 15.39
C SER A 40 0.17 2.24 15.68
N GLN A 41 -0.32 3.47 15.91
CA GLN A 41 -1.75 3.73 16.16
C GLN A 41 -2.62 3.42 14.94
N LEU A 42 -2.13 3.72 13.71
CA LEU A 42 -2.83 3.35 12.48
C LEU A 42 -3.00 1.82 12.37
N ARG A 43 -1.95 1.05 12.68
CA ARG A 43 -2.04 -0.43 12.69
C ARG A 43 -2.97 -0.96 13.78
N ALA A 44 -3.04 -0.29 14.92
CA ALA A 44 -3.93 -0.62 16.02
C ALA A 44 -5.39 -0.19 15.80
N GLY A 45 -5.70 0.54 14.69
CA GLY A 45 -7.04 1.06 14.43
C GLY A 45 -7.38 2.35 15.18
N ASP A 46 -6.45 2.91 15.99
CA ASP A 46 -6.62 4.23 16.62
C ASP A 46 -6.37 5.34 15.59
N TYR A 47 -7.34 5.53 14.71
CA TYR A 47 -7.22 6.52 13.63
C TYR A 47 -7.15 7.96 14.16
N ALA A 48 -7.86 8.28 15.23
CA ALA A 48 -7.83 9.61 15.81
C ALA A 48 -6.47 9.92 16.46
N GLY A 49 -5.90 8.95 17.15
CA GLY A 49 -4.52 9.05 17.67
C GLY A 49 -3.50 9.18 16.57
N ALA A 50 -3.59 8.32 15.54
CA ALA A 50 -2.68 8.34 14.40
C ALA A 50 -2.70 9.71 13.67
N ALA A 51 -3.89 10.29 13.45
CA ALA A 51 -4.02 11.61 12.83
C ALA A 51 -3.26 12.67 13.62
N ARG A 52 -3.50 12.77 14.92
CA ARG A 52 -2.78 13.74 15.78
C ARG A 52 -1.27 13.57 15.72
N ARG A 53 -0.77 12.34 15.70
CA ARG A 53 0.68 12.07 15.62
C ARG A 53 1.29 12.49 14.29
N TYR A 54 0.63 12.19 13.18
CA TYR A 54 1.12 12.62 11.87
C TYR A 54 1.02 14.14 11.68
N GLU A 55 0.00 14.81 12.23
CA GLU A 55 -0.10 16.28 12.25
C GLU A 55 1.05 16.88 13.08
N ASP A 56 1.36 16.31 14.25
CA ASP A 56 2.52 16.70 15.06
C ASP A 56 3.84 16.53 14.30
N ALA A 57 4.03 15.37 13.67
CA ALA A 57 5.21 15.10 12.85
C ALA A 57 5.37 16.12 11.71
N MET A 58 4.29 16.43 10.99
CA MET A 58 4.30 17.42 9.93
C MET A 58 4.63 18.82 10.44
N ARG A 59 4.16 19.21 11.62
CA ARG A 59 4.47 20.51 12.24
C ARG A 59 5.96 20.59 12.59
N ILE A 60 6.53 19.54 13.18
CA ILE A 60 7.97 19.45 13.49
C ILE A 60 8.77 19.47 12.18
N ALA A 61 8.42 18.68 11.19
CA ALA A 61 9.10 18.64 9.90
C ALA A 61 9.16 20.02 9.22
N ARG A 62 8.03 20.78 9.25
CA ARG A 62 8.00 22.16 8.74
C ARG A 62 8.94 23.08 9.51
N SER A 63 9.07 22.93 10.84
CA SER A 63 10.00 23.75 11.63
C SER A 63 11.48 23.42 11.37
N LEU A 64 11.75 22.26 10.75
CA LEU A 64 13.07 21.82 10.33
C LEU A 64 13.35 22.09 8.84
N ASP A 65 12.40 22.69 8.12
CA ASP A 65 12.44 22.84 6.64
C ASP A 65 12.62 21.49 5.90
N ASP A 66 12.10 20.41 6.49
CA ASP A 66 12.20 19.04 5.96
C ASP A 66 10.97 18.70 5.12
N ALA A 67 11.01 19.10 3.84
CA ALA A 67 9.91 18.85 2.90
C ALA A 67 9.65 17.34 2.66
N ASP A 68 10.68 16.49 2.73
CA ASP A 68 10.50 15.04 2.55
C ASP A 68 9.69 14.43 3.68
N SER A 69 10.02 14.73 4.92
CA SER A 69 9.25 14.30 6.10
C SER A 69 7.84 14.89 6.11
N VAL A 70 7.63 16.12 5.66
CA VAL A 70 6.27 16.68 5.47
C VAL A 70 5.50 15.81 4.49
N ALA A 71 6.09 15.46 3.34
CA ALA A 71 5.42 14.64 2.33
C ALA A 71 5.09 13.23 2.84
N VAL A 72 6.04 12.55 3.50
CA VAL A 72 5.84 11.20 4.07
C VAL A 72 4.67 11.20 5.07
N ASN A 73 4.66 12.16 6.00
CA ASN A 73 3.60 12.22 7.01
C ASN A 73 2.25 12.66 6.42
N SER A 74 2.24 13.50 5.37
CA SER A 74 1.03 13.84 4.62
C SER A 74 0.43 12.61 3.90
N LEU A 75 1.27 11.76 3.29
CA LEU A 75 0.84 10.51 2.66
C LEU A 75 0.19 9.59 3.70
N ASN A 76 0.83 9.39 4.83
CA ASN A 76 0.31 8.56 5.92
C ASN A 76 -0.99 9.14 6.52
N LEU A 77 -1.03 10.45 6.75
CA LEU A 77 -2.22 11.14 7.25
C LEU A 77 -3.40 11.02 6.28
N SER A 78 -3.15 11.06 4.98
CA SER A 78 -4.19 10.84 3.96
C SER A 78 -4.82 9.44 4.06
N ILE A 79 -4.02 8.42 4.42
CA ILE A 79 -4.54 7.06 4.67
C ILE A 79 -5.44 7.06 5.91
N VAL A 80 -4.99 7.72 6.98
CA VAL A 80 -5.77 7.83 8.21
C VAL A 80 -7.10 8.51 7.96
N TYR A 81 -7.10 9.67 7.30
CA TYR A 81 -8.34 10.39 6.97
C TYR A 81 -9.29 9.54 6.12
N GLN A 82 -8.77 8.80 5.16
CA GLN A 82 -9.59 7.89 4.34
C GLN A 82 -10.19 6.75 5.19
N ARG A 83 -9.44 6.21 6.17
CA ARG A 83 -9.97 5.21 7.12
C ARG A 83 -11.06 5.78 8.03
N MET A 84 -11.04 7.09 8.27
CA MET A 84 -12.07 7.82 9.03
C MET A 84 -13.26 8.27 8.16
N GLY A 85 -13.29 7.98 6.86
CA GLY A 85 -14.30 8.45 5.91
C GLY A 85 -14.18 9.95 5.56
N ARG A 86 -13.03 10.58 5.87
CA ARG A 86 -12.73 11.99 5.66
C ARG A 86 -11.99 12.23 4.35
N ASP A 87 -12.58 11.83 3.23
CA ASP A 87 -11.92 11.86 1.92
C ASP A 87 -11.55 13.28 1.46
N ALA A 88 -12.32 14.29 1.85
CA ALA A 88 -11.99 15.68 1.55
C ALA A 88 -10.69 16.12 2.23
N ASP A 89 -10.50 15.75 3.50
CA ASP A 89 -9.28 16.03 4.25
C ASP A 89 -8.09 15.22 3.73
N ALA A 90 -8.33 13.97 3.32
CA ALA A 90 -7.31 13.13 2.69
C ALA A 90 -6.78 13.77 1.39
N ARG A 91 -7.64 14.38 0.58
CA ARG A 91 -7.22 15.16 -0.60
C ARG A 91 -6.52 16.45 -0.22
N ALA A 92 -7.06 17.18 0.75
CA ALA A 92 -6.53 18.47 1.16
C ALA A 92 -5.10 18.41 1.67
N VAL A 93 -4.75 17.37 2.44
CA VAL A 93 -3.40 17.19 2.97
C VAL A 93 -2.36 16.87 1.87
N LEU A 94 -2.79 16.29 0.74
CA LEU A 94 -1.92 15.97 -0.41
C LEU A 94 -1.83 17.11 -1.41
N ALA A 95 -2.80 18.04 -1.42
CA ALA A 95 -2.90 19.10 -2.42
C ALA A 95 -1.62 19.95 -2.56
N PRO A 96 -0.92 20.37 -1.48
CA PRO A 96 0.33 21.12 -1.62
C PRO A 96 1.44 20.33 -2.33
N ILE A 97 1.46 18.98 -2.21
CA ILE A 97 2.49 18.13 -2.82
C ILE A 97 2.23 17.97 -4.31
N VAL A 98 0.98 17.71 -4.72
CA VAL A 98 0.63 17.50 -6.13
C VAL A 98 0.59 18.80 -6.94
N ALA A 99 0.38 19.96 -6.28
CA ALA A 99 0.39 21.29 -6.88
C ALA A 99 1.77 21.96 -6.85
N ASP A 100 2.80 21.28 -6.36
CA ASP A 100 4.13 21.88 -6.24
C ASP A 100 4.78 22.13 -7.59
N GLU A 101 4.82 23.38 -8.01
CA GLU A 101 5.51 23.85 -9.23
C GLU A 101 6.95 24.34 -8.93
N ARG A 102 7.28 24.57 -7.67
CA ARG A 102 8.57 25.13 -7.25
C ARG A 102 9.66 24.07 -6.99
N GLY A 103 9.27 22.79 -6.99
CA GLY A 103 10.19 21.69 -6.74
C GLY A 103 10.59 21.53 -5.27
N ALA A 104 9.75 21.97 -4.34
CA ALA A 104 9.96 21.77 -2.90
C ALA A 104 9.92 20.28 -2.53
N TYR A 105 9.11 19.49 -3.24
CA TYR A 105 8.97 18.06 -3.03
C TYR A 105 9.66 17.26 -4.13
N SER A 106 10.32 16.17 -3.77
CA SER A 106 10.98 15.29 -4.73
C SER A 106 9.98 14.69 -5.73
N ALA A 107 10.46 14.36 -6.94
CA ALA A 107 9.64 13.72 -7.97
C ALA A 107 9.00 12.42 -7.47
N THR A 108 9.71 11.65 -6.62
CA THR A 108 9.20 10.44 -5.97
C THR A 108 8.01 10.74 -5.05
N ARG A 109 8.08 11.77 -4.21
CA ARG A 109 6.98 12.15 -3.29
C ARG A 109 5.78 12.66 -4.05
N ARG A 110 6.00 13.43 -5.10
CA ARG A 110 4.92 13.91 -5.98
C ARG A 110 4.21 12.75 -6.67
N MET A 111 4.96 11.80 -7.22
CA MET A 111 4.39 10.57 -7.81
C MET A 111 3.58 9.77 -6.80
N GLN A 112 4.09 9.57 -5.57
CA GLN A 112 3.37 8.87 -4.51
C GLN A 112 2.08 9.60 -4.11
N ALA A 113 2.10 10.93 -4.04
CA ALA A 113 0.92 11.74 -3.75
C ALA A 113 -0.12 11.66 -4.89
N GLU A 114 0.32 11.68 -6.15
CA GLU A 114 -0.56 11.52 -7.32
C GLU A 114 -1.21 10.12 -7.34
N LEU A 115 -0.45 9.06 -7.07
CA LEU A 115 -0.99 7.71 -6.92
C LEU A 115 -2.02 7.64 -5.77
N ARG A 116 -1.72 8.29 -4.64
CA ARG A 116 -2.63 8.34 -3.51
C ARG A 116 -3.92 9.10 -3.83
N MET A 117 -3.85 10.21 -4.58
CA MET A 117 -5.01 10.94 -5.10
C MET A 117 -5.87 10.05 -6.00
N ALA A 118 -5.25 9.23 -6.85
CA ALA A 118 -5.96 8.28 -7.70
C ALA A 118 -6.73 7.23 -6.87
N ILE A 119 -6.11 6.69 -5.81
CA ILE A 119 -6.77 5.74 -4.90
C ILE A 119 -7.96 6.37 -4.16
N ILE A 120 -7.82 7.64 -3.73
CA ILE A 120 -8.93 8.37 -3.10
C ILE A 120 -10.07 8.61 -4.10
N ALA A 121 -9.74 8.92 -5.36
CA ALA A 121 -10.75 9.08 -6.42
C ALA A 121 -11.51 7.78 -6.69
N LEU A 122 -10.83 6.61 -6.75
CA LEU A 122 -11.50 5.31 -6.85
C LEU A 122 -12.47 5.05 -5.69
N ALA A 123 -12.05 5.34 -4.46
CA ALA A 123 -12.92 5.17 -3.29
C ALA A 123 -14.17 6.06 -3.38
N ALA A 124 -14.04 7.24 -3.97
CA ALA A 124 -15.14 8.17 -4.23
C ALA A 124 -15.96 7.83 -5.50
N ARG A 125 -15.68 6.70 -6.20
CA ARG A 125 -16.29 6.31 -7.48
C ARG A 125 -16.05 7.31 -8.62
N ASP A 126 -15.01 8.13 -8.51
CA ASP A 126 -14.54 9.03 -9.56
C ASP A 126 -13.50 8.33 -10.43
N ALA A 127 -13.97 7.50 -11.36
CA ALA A 127 -13.10 6.75 -12.27
C ALA A 127 -12.30 7.68 -13.20
N ALA A 128 -12.87 8.80 -13.62
CA ALA A 128 -12.20 9.78 -14.48
C ALA A 128 -11.05 10.48 -13.72
N GLY A 129 -11.30 10.93 -12.49
CA GLY A 129 -10.27 11.49 -11.61
C GLY A 129 -9.18 10.47 -11.29
N ALA A 130 -9.54 9.22 -11.04
CA ALA A 130 -8.56 8.15 -10.80
C ALA A 130 -7.67 7.90 -12.03
N ALA A 131 -8.24 7.86 -13.22
CA ALA A 131 -7.50 7.73 -14.47
C ALA A 131 -6.56 8.92 -14.71
N ALA A 132 -7.01 10.15 -14.43
CA ALA A 132 -6.20 11.35 -14.60
C ALA A 132 -5.00 11.37 -13.63
N TRP A 133 -5.22 11.12 -12.35
CA TRP A 133 -4.17 11.10 -11.34
C TRP A 133 -3.18 9.95 -11.53
N SER A 134 -3.67 8.76 -11.84
CA SER A 134 -2.79 7.60 -12.08
C SER A 134 -1.93 7.77 -13.35
N ARG A 135 -2.42 8.47 -14.37
CA ARG A 135 -1.61 8.81 -15.56
C ARG A 135 -0.46 9.72 -15.20
N ARG A 136 -0.69 10.78 -14.40
CA ARG A 136 0.37 11.67 -13.90
C ARG A 136 1.40 10.90 -13.08
N ALA A 137 0.95 10.02 -12.18
CA ALA A 137 1.83 9.15 -11.42
C ALA A 137 2.64 8.22 -12.34
N GLN A 138 2.04 7.68 -13.41
CA GLN A 138 2.69 6.82 -14.40
C GLN A 138 3.81 7.55 -15.15
N GLU A 139 3.56 8.77 -15.60
CA GLU A 139 4.55 9.59 -16.31
C GLU A 139 5.78 9.85 -15.43
N ARG A 140 5.58 10.21 -14.16
CA ARG A 140 6.69 10.39 -13.21
C ARG A 140 7.40 9.07 -12.88
N CYS A 141 6.64 7.99 -12.72
CA CYS A 141 7.19 6.68 -12.42
C CYS A 141 8.10 6.18 -13.55
N GLN A 142 7.73 6.40 -14.82
CA GLN A 142 8.54 6.04 -15.97
C GLN A 142 9.88 6.80 -15.97
N ALA A 143 9.84 8.11 -15.70
CA ALA A 143 11.05 8.93 -15.60
C ALA A 143 11.99 8.51 -14.46
N LEU A 144 11.44 7.93 -13.38
CA LEU A 144 12.17 7.50 -12.19
C LEU A 144 12.54 6.00 -12.20
N ASN A 145 12.02 5.23 -13.15
CA ASN A 145 12.04 3.76 -13.12
C ASN A 145 11.58 3.21 -11.76
N CYS A 146 10.41 3.65 -11.31
CA CYS A 146 9.96 3.45 -9.94
C CYS A 146 9.41 2.03 -9.67
N ALA A 147 9.54 1.57 -8.43
CA ALA A 147 9.02 0.29 -7.99
C ALA A 147 7.47 0.25 -7.91
N GLN A 148 6.80 1.41 -7.86
CA GLN A 148 5.34 1.51 -7.75
C GLN A 148 4.59 1.30 -9.07
N ALA A 149 5.28 0.98 -10.16
CA ALA A 149 4.65 0.76 -11.47
C ALA A 149 3.49 -0.28 -11.44
N PRO A 150 3.60 -1.44 -10.75
CA PRO A 150 2.48 -2.37 -10.63
C PRO A 150 1.24 -1.76 -9.96
N ALA A 151 1.44 -1.05 -8.84
CA ALA A 151 0.35 -0.40 -8.11
C ALA A 151 -0.36 0.66 -8.96
N ILE A 152 0.39 1.45 -9.73
CA ILE A 152 -0.17 2.46 -10.63
C ILE A 152 -1.03 1.79 -11.72
N LEU A 153 -0.51 0.73 -12.36
CA LEU A 153 -1.25 -0.04 -13.37
C LEU A 153 -2.51 -0.68 -12.79
N ASN A 154 -2.47 -1.19 -11.56
CA ASN A 154 -3.63 -1.72 -10.87
C ASN A 154 -4.72 -0.65 -10.66
N VAL A 155 -4.33 0.56 -10.27
CA VAL A 155 -5.28 1.69 -10.15
C VAL A 155 -5.87 2.06 -11.52
N GLN A 156 -5.08 2.09 -12.58
CA GLN A 156 -5.57 2.34 -13.94
C GLN A 156 -6.54 1.26 -14.40
N ALA A 157 -6.20 -0.02 -14.17
CA ALA A 157 -7.09 -1.15 -14.50
C ALA A 157 -8.42 -1.08 -13.74
N GLN A 158 -8.38 -0.72 -12.46
CA GLN A 158 -9.59 -0.52 -11.67
C GLN A 158 -10.45 0.63 -12.24
N ALA A 159 -9.83 1.77 -12.58
CA ALA A 159 -10.54 2.90 -13.18
C ALA A 159 -11.17 2.54 -14.54
N ALA A 160 -10.46 1.78 -15.37
CA ALA A 160 -10.97 1.27 -16.63
C ALA A 160 -12.18 0.32 -16.44
N LEU A 161 -12.12 -0.59 -15.45
CA LEU A 161 -13.27 -1.45 -15.08
C LEU A 161 -14.48 -0.63 -14.65
N GLU A 162 -14.29 0.40 -13.83
CA GLU A 162 -15.39 1.26 -13.37
C GLU A 162 -15.98 2.12 -14.48
N SER A 163 -15.19 2.37 -15.54
CA SER A 163 -15.62 3.05 -16.77
C SER A 163 -16.20 2.09 -17.81
N GLY A 164 -16.33 0.78 -17.52
CA GLY A 164 -16.85 -0.22 -18.48
C GLY A 164 -15.85 -0.67 -19.55
N GLN A 165 -14.59 -0.27 -19.46
CA GLN A 165 -13.53 -0.55 -20.44
C GLN A 165 -12.80 -1.87 -20.10
N ALA A 166 -13.55 -2.98 -20.09
CA ALA A 166 -13.05 -4.27 -19.62
C ALA A 166 -11.82 -4.80 -20.38
N ALA A 167 -11.72 -4.56 -21.69
CA ALA A 167 -10.57 -4.99 -22.49
C ALA A 167 -9.30 -4.22 -22.11
N GLU A 168 -9.39 -2.90 -21.94
CA GLU A 168 -8.28 -2.06 -21.47
C GLU A 168 -7.87 -2.46 -20.06
N ALA A 169 -8.83 -2.67 -19.17
CA ALA A 169 -8.57 -3.13 -17.80
C ALA A 169 -7.82 -4.46 -17.77
N SER A 170 -8.19 -5.42 -18.64
CA SER A 170 -7.49 -6.70 -18.75
C SER A 170 -6.03 -6.52 -19.17
N THR A 171 -5.77 -5.66 -20.15
CA THR A 171 -4.39 -5.35 -20.60
C THR A 171 -3.55 -4.71 -19.51
N LEU A 172 -4.10 -3.69 -18.83
CA LEU A 172 -3.41 -2.98 -17.74
C LEU A 172 -3.14 -3.89 -16.55
N ALA A 173 -4.13 -4.69 -16.14
CA ALA A 173 -3.98 -5.62 -15.02
C ALA A 173 -2.99 -6.75 -15.32
N SER A 174 -2.97 -7.29 -16.55
CA SER A 174 -1.97 -8.28 -16.97
C SER A 174 -0.56 -7.70 -16.91
N ALA A 175 -0.36 -6.49 -17.43
CA ALA A 175 0.92 -5.79 -17.35
C ALA A 175 1.34 -5.51 -15.89
N ALA A 176 0.38 -5.20 -15.00
CA ALA A 176 0.64 -5.05 -13.57
C ALA A 176 1.11 -6.37 -12.95
N ALA A 177 0.42 -7.49 -13.25
CA ALA A 177 0.78 -8.82 -12.75
C ALA A 177 2.20 -9.23 -13.16
N ASP A 178 2.56 -9.01 -14.42
CA ASP A 178 3.89 -9.35 -14.93
C ASP A 178 4.99 -8.53 -14.26
N ARG A 179 4.79 -7.22 -14.08
CA ARG A 179 5.75 -6.35 -13.39
C ARG A 179 5.85 -6.66 -11.92
N ALA A 180 4.74 -6.94 -11.23
CA ALA A 180 4.73 -7.32 -9.83
C ALA A 180 5.47 -8.65 -9.60
N LYS A 181 5.29 -9.64 -10.47
CA LYS A 181 6.05 -10.91 -10.45
C LYS A 181 7.55 -10.69 -10.64
N GLN A 182 7.95 -9.81 -11.57
CA GLN A 182 9.37 -9.47 -11.77
C GLN A 182 10.01 -8.80 -10.56
N GLN A 183 9.22 -8.12 -9.74
CA GLN A 183 9.65 -7.44 -8.51
C GLN A 183 9.48 -8.29 -7.25
N ASP A 184 8.99 -9.54 -7.37
CA ASP A 184 8.58 -10.40 -6.26
C ASP A 184 7.54 -9.74 -5.32
N ASP A 185 6.74 -8.82 -5.87
CA ASP A 185 5.65 -8.16 -5.14
C ASP A 185 4.39 -9.02 -5.22
N ARG A 186 4.28 -9.95 -4.29
CA ARG A 186 3.14 -10.88 -4.20
C ARG A 186 1.82 -10.15 -3.94
N SER A 187 1.85 -9.07 -3.16
CA SER A 187 0.64 -8.29 -2.85
C SER A 187 0.07 -7.61 -4.09
N GLU A 188 0.92 -6.95 -4.90
CA GLU A 188 0.46 -6.33 -6.14
C GLU A 188 0.16 -7.38 -7.22
N THR A 189 0.81 -8.55 -7.19
CA THR A 189 0.45 -9.68 -8.07
C THR A 189 -0.98 -10.16 -7.80
N ALA A 190 -1.36 -10.38 -6.55
CA ALA A 190 -2.74 -10.78 -6.18
C ALA A 190 -3.77 -9.71 -6.57
N ASN A 191 -3.47 -8.43 -6.30
CA ASN A 191 -4.31 -7.31 -6.70
C ASN A 191 -4.54 -7.31 -8.22
N ALA A 192 -3.49 -7.49 -9.03
CA ALA A 192 -3.56 -7.54 -10.48
C ALA A 192 -4.37 -8.74 -10.98
N LEU A 193 -4.15 -9.94 -10.44
CA LEU A 193 -4.90 -11.14 -10.81
C LEU A 193 -6.39 -10.99 -10.50
N ARG A 194 -6.75 -10.34 -9.38
CA ARG A 194 -8.16 -10.03 -9.06
C ARG A 194 -8.78 -9.12 -10.13
N LEU A 195 -8.04 -8.12 -10.59
CA LEU A 195 -8.51 -7.21 -11.65
C LEU A 195 -8.61 -7.92 -13.02
N VAL A 196 -7.65 -8.79 -13.36
CA VAL A 196 -7.72 -9.65 -14.56
C VAL A 196 -8.97 -10.52 -14.51
N GLY A 197 -9.24 -11.20 -13.39
CA GLY A 197 -10.44 -12.03 -13.24
C GLY A 197 -11.74 -11.24 -13.38
N ARG A 198 -11.80 -10.03 -12.80
CA ARG A 198 -12.96 -9.13 -12.97
C ARG A 198 -13.15 -8.71 -14.43
N ALA A 199 -12.07 -8.37 -15.12
CA ALA A 199 -12.09 -8.01 -16.54
C ALA A 199 -12.55 -9.21 -17.42
N GLN A 200 -12.01 -10.41 -17.18
CA GLN A 200 -12.40 -11.64 -17.86
C GLN A 200 -13.92 -11.91 -17.69
N ARG A 201 -14.44 -11.78 -16.46
CA ARG A 201 -15.87 -11.93 -16.21
C ARG A 201 -16.69 -10.88 -16.98
N ALA A 202 -16.26 -9.63 -16.99
CA ALA A 202 -16.93 -8.56 -17.73
C ALA A 202 -16.91 -8.78 -19.25
N LEU A 203 -15.89 -9.46 -19.78
CA LEU A 203 -15.76 -9.89 -21.18
C LEU A 203 -16.49 -11.20 -21.50
N GLY A 204 -17.22 -11.81 -20.55
CA GLY A 204 -17.96 -13.06 -20.74
C GLY A 204 -17.13 -14.34 -20.53
N ASN A 205 -15.85 -14.26 -20.22
CA ASN A 205 -15.01 -15.42 -19.91
C ASN A 205 -15.10 -15.77 -18.42
N ALA A 206 -16.27 -16.19 -17.96
CA ALA A 206 -16.50 -16.55 -16.57
C ALA A 206 -15.65 -17.75 -16.07
N PRO A 207 -15.45 -18.84 -16.83
CA PRO A 207 -14.57 -19.92 -16.42
C PRO A 207 -13.12 -19.47 -16.22
N GLY A 208 -12.56 -18.66 -17.13
CA GLY A 208 -11.21 -18.10 -17.00
C GLY A 208 -11.11 -17.18 -15.78
N ALA A 209 -12.15 -16.38 -15.51
CA ALA A 209 -12.20 -15.52 -14.32
C ALA A 209 -12.10 -16.33 -13.03
N VAL A 210 -12.82 -17.46 -12.91
CA VAL A 210 -12.73 -18.33 -11.72
C VAL A 210 -11.30 -18.83 -11.51
N GLN A 211 -10.63 -19.29 -12.56
CA GLN A 211 -9.25 -19.79 -12.47
C GLN A 211 -8.27 -18.69 -12.02
N THR A 212 -8.39 -17.50 -12.60
CA THR A 212 -7.52 -16.38 -12.28
C THR A 212 -7.75 -15.85 -10.86
N LEU A 213 -9.00 -15.76 -10.43
CA LEU A 213 -9.36 -15.32 -9.07
C LEU A 213 -8.95 -16.34 -8.01
N GLN A 214 -8.92 -17.65 -8.35
CA GLN A 214 -8.40 -18.66 -7.42
C GLN A 214 -6.91 -18.44 -7.15
N GLN A 215 -6.12 -18.08 -8.17
CA GLN A 215 -4.71 -17.75 -7.99
C GLN A 215 -4.51 -16.52 -7.09
N ALA A 216 -5.35 -15.48 -7.22
CA ALA A 216 -5.32 -14.31 -6.34
C ALA A 216 -5.59 -14.73 -4.89
N LEU A 217 -6.67 -15.51 -4.67
CA LEU A 217 -7.05 -16.02 -3.36
C LEU A 217 -5.94 -16.83 -2.69
N ASP A 218 -5.24 -17.68 -3.45
CA ASP A 218 -4.17 -18.51 -2.90
C ASP A 218 -2.99 -17.65 -2.43
N ILE A 219 -2.62 -16.62 -3.19
CA ILE A 219 -1.60 -15.66 -2.78
C ILE A 219 -2.04 -14.88 -1.53
N ASP A 220 -3.26 -14.35 -1.49
CA ASP A 220 -3.73 -13.55 -0.36
C ASP A 220 -3.92 -14.38 0.92
N ARG A 221 -4.16 -15.70 0.80
CA ARG A 221 -4.11 -16.64 1.92
C ARG A 221 -2.71 -16.82 2.49
N GLU A 222 -1.70 -16.96 1.63
CA GLU A 222 -0.32 -17.07 2.07
C GLU A 222 0.18 -15.77 2.71
N LEU A 223 -0.33 -14.62 2.24
CA LEU A 223 -0.07 -13.31 2.85
C LEU A 223 -0.88 -13.07 4.14
N ALA A 224 -1.83 -13.94 4.45
CA ALA A 224 -2.72 -13.87 5.61
C ALA A 224 -3.47 -12.52 5.71
N ASP A 225 -3.93 -11.95 4.57
CA ASP A 225 -4.72 -10.71 4.54
C ASP A 225 -6.22 -11.02 4.47
N PRO A 226 -6.95 -11.01 5.60
CA PRO A 226 -8.35 -11.40 5.62
C PRO A 226 -9.26 -10.48 4.81
N ARG A 227 -8.91 -9.20 4.64
CA ARG A 227 -9.70 -8.26 3.85
C ARG A 227 -9.60 -8.56 2.37
N LYS A 228 -8.41 -8.91 1.90
CA LYS A 228 -8.17 -9.31 0.50
C LYS A 228 -8.74 -10.70 0.22
N ILE A 229 -8.57 -11.67 1.13
CA ILE A 229 -9.20 -12.99 1.04
C ILE A 229 -10.73 -12.85 0.90
N MET A 230 -11.35 -11.99 1.70
CA MET A 230 -12.78 -11.71 1.58
C MET A 230 -13.16 -11.12 0.21
N ALA A 231 -12.37 -10.18 -0.30
CA ALA A 231 -12.59 -9.58 -1.61
C ALA A 231 -12.49 -10.62 -2.74
N ASP A 232 -11.49 -11.51 -2.71
CA ASP A 232 -11.33 -12.59 -3.68
C ASP A 232 -12.52 -13.57 -3.65
N LEU A 233 -12.96 -13.96 -2.46
CA LEU A 233 -14.12 -14.84 -2.31
C LEU A 233 -15.40 -14.22 -2.89
N LEU A 234 -15.59 -12.91 -2.73
CA LEU A 234 -16.74 -12.23 -3.33
C LEU A 234 -16.65 -12.20 -4.87
N GLU A 235 -15.46 -11.92 -5.42
CA GLU A 235 -15.27 -11.94 -6.87
C GLU A 235 -15.40 -13.37 -7.43
N LEU A 236 -14.93 -14.41 -6.72
CA LEU A 236 -15.14 -15.82 -7.07
C LEU A 236 -16.63 -16.20 -7.05
N ALA A 237 -17.39 -15.70 -6.09
CA ALA A 237 -18.83 -15.90 -6.06
C ALA A 237 -19.51 -15.30 -7.30
N HIS A 238 -19.15 -14.06 -7.67
CA HIS A 238 -19.67 -13.41 -8.88
C HIS A 238 -19.27 -14.16 -10.15
N ALA A 239 -18.00 -14.59 -10.27
CA ALA A 239 -17.53 -15.32 -11.44
C ALA A 239 -18.16 -16.70 -11.55
N SER A 240 -18.33 -17.43 -10.44
CA SER A 240 -18.98 -18.73 -10.39
C SER A 240 -20.47 -18.64 -10.79
N LEU A 241 -21.15 -17.59 -10.33
CA LEU A 241 -22.54 -17.33 -10.73
C LEU A 241 -22.64 -17.07 -12.24
N ALA A 242 -21.74 -16.25 -12.79
CA ALA A 242 -21.67 -15.98 -14.24
C ALA A 242 -21.32 -17.23 -15.06
N ALA A 243 -20.55 -18.17 -14.49
CA ALA A 243 -20.25 -19.48 -15.09
C ALA A 243 -21.38 -20.51 -14.91
N GLY A 244 -22.51 -20.14 -14.30
CA GLY A 244 -23.66 -21.03 -14.07
C GLY A 244 -23.54 -21.93 -12.83
N ASN A 245 -22.44 -21.87 -12.08
CA ASN A 245 -22.21 -22.69 -10.89
C ASN A 245 -22.78 -22.00 -9.63
N LYS A 246 -24.08 -22.11 -9.44
CA LYS A 246 -24.80 -21.48 -8.31
C LYS A 246 -24.36 -22.04 -6.94
N GLN A 247 -23.95 -23.31 -6.88
CA GLN A 247 -23.51 -23.91 -5.61
C GLN A 247 -22.17 -23.32 -5.17
N ALA A 248 -21.16 -23.33 -6.05
CA ALA A 248 -19.89 -22.71 -5.75
C ALA A 248 -20.01 -21.21 -5.40
N ALA A 249 -20.89 -20.49 -6.08
CA ALA A 249 -21.15 -19.08 -5.77
C ALA A 249 -21.64 -18.89 -4.33
N ARG A 250 -22.56 -19.74 -3.85
CA ARG A 250 -23.05 -19.70 -2.47
C ARG A 250 -21.94 -20.02 -1.47
N ASP A 251 -21.18 -21.07 -1.73
CA ASP A 251 -20.10 -21.52 -0.85
C ASP A 251 -19.03 -20.41 -0.67
N TYR A 252 -18.65 -19.73 -1.75
CA TYR A 252 -17.73 -18.59 -1.68
C TYR A 252 -18.35 -17.41 -0.90
N GLN A 253 -19.60 -17.11 -1.09
CA GLN A 253 -20.29 -16.02 -0.40
C GLN A 253 -20.44 -16.27 1.10
N GLU A 254 -20.74 -17.51 1.51
CA GLU A 254 -20.78 -17.91 2.92
C GLU A 254 -19.42 -17.73 3.59
N ARG A 255 -18.35 -18.18 2.95
CA ARG A 255 -16.97 -18.01 3.45
C ARG A 255 -16.61 -16.54 3.58
N ALA A 256 -16.94 -15.69 2.60
CA ALA A 256 -16.72 -14.24 2.69
C ALA A 256 -17.50 -13.62 3.86
N THR A 257 -18.73 -14.08 4.10
CA THR A 257 -19.56 -13.62 5.22
C THR A 257 -18.96 -13.96 6.59
N VAL A 258 -18.40 -15.15 6.75
CA VAL A 258 -17.70 -15.55 7.99
C VAL A 258 -16.53 -14.60 8.27
N ILE A 259 -15.69 -14.32 7.26
CA ILE A 259 -14.56 -13.39 7.43
C ILE A 259 -15.06 -11.98 7.76
N SER A 260 -16.12 -11.51 7.09
CA SER A 260 -16.70 -10.19 7.36
C SER A 260 -17.17 -10.02 8.81
N ARG A 261 -17.77 -11.08 9.41
CA ARG A 261 -18.17 -11.07 10.82
C ARG A 261 -16.96 -11.00 11.75
N ALA A 262 -15.97 -11.85 11.52
CA ALA A 262 -14.74 -11.86 12.32
C ALA A 262 -13.99 -10.51 12.27
N LEU A 263 -13.98 -9.84 11.11
CA LEU A 263 -13.38 -8.50 10.97
C LEU A 263 -14.14 -7.41 11.73
N LYS A 264 -15.45 -7.55 11.93
CA LYS A 264 -16.27 -6.59 12.71
C LYS A 264 -16.13 -6.79 14.21
N GLU A 265 -15.92 -8.01 14.66
CA GLU A 265 -15.75 -8.36 16.08
C GLU A 265 -14.37 -7.93 16.60
N ASN A 266 -13.38 -7.76 15.71
CA ASN A 266 -12.01 -7.38 16.05
C ASN A 266 -11.70 -5.87 15.83
N ASN A 267 -12.68 -5.06 15.47
CA ASN A 267 -12.59 -3.59 15.34
C ASN A 267 -13.42 -2.89 16.43
#